data_743057b9ddf1a9d62f51fce6b279b770
#
_entry.id   743057b9ddf1a9d62f51fce6b279b770
#
_cell.length_a   1.000
_cell.length_b   1.000
_cell.length_c   1.000
_cell.angle_alpha   90.00
_cell.angle_beta   90.00
_cell.angle_gamma   90.00
#
_symmetry.space_group_name_H-M   'P 1'
#
loop_
_entity.id
_entity.type
_entity.pdbx_description
1 polymer ?
#
loop_
_entity_poly.entity_id
_entity_poly.type
_entity_poly.pdbx_seq_one_letter_code
_entity_poly.pdbx_strand_id
1 'polypeptide(L)'
;MRSVLPSPLQPKELKIDDIYVPIKRRATRNQQTVEALAAAILEDGQKVPIQVRQDGKRLILIEGLHRLEACRALGEDTVLGILVRARLH
;
A
#
# COMPACT_ATOMS: atom_id res chain seq x y z
N MET A 1 -14.86 9.85 -30.47
CA MET A 1 -13.82 9.33 -29.64
C MET A 1 -13.84 9.93 -28.25
N ARG A 2 -13.78 9.11 -27.33
CA ARG A 2 -13.89 9.56 -25.99
C ARG A 2 -12.52 9.69 -25.35
N SER A 3 -12.34 10.78 -24.68
CA SER A 3 -11.13 11.00 -23.92
C SER A 3 -11.15 10.18 -22.65
N VAL A 4 -10.07 9.51 -22.37
CA VAL A 4 -9.96 8.71 -21.17
C VAL A 4 -8.96 9.37 -20.24
N LEU A 5 -9.45 9.90 -19.12
CA LEU A 5 -8.57 10.46 -18.12
C LEU A 5 -8.03 9.35 -17.26
N PRO A 6 -6.75 9.42 -16.88
CA PRO A 6 -6.21 8.43 -15.96
C PRO A 6 -6.98 8.46 -14.66
N SER A 7 -7.36 7.30 -14.19
CA SER A 7 -8.01 7.22 -12.90
C SER A 7 -7.00 7.50 -11.80
N PRO A 8 -7.27 8.47 -10.91
CA PRO A 8 -6.37 8.69 -9.78
C PRO A 8 -6.36 7.52 -8.81
N LEU A 9 -7.35 6.63 -8.94
CA LEU A 9 -7.43 5.45 -8.08
C LEU A 9 -6.88 4.19 -8.74
N GLN A 10 -6.24 4.35 -9.89
CA GLN A 10 -5.67 3.20 -10.57
C GLN A 10 -4.45 2.69 -9.81
N PRO A 11 -4.41 1.39 -9.49
CA PRO A 11 -3.27 0.85 -8.77
C PRO A 11 -1.99 0.90 -9.60
N LYS A 12 -0.88 1.09 -8.91
CA LYS A 12 0.44 1.04 -9.53
C LYS A 12 1.44 0.53 -8.51
N GLU A 13 2.59 0.12 -9.00
CA GLU A 13 3.63 -0.36 -8.12
C GLU A 13 4.34 0.80 -7.46
N LEU A 14 4.46 0.74 -6.15
CA LEU A 14 5.10 1.77 -5.36
C LEU A 14 6.29 1.15 -4.63
N LYS A 15 7.36 1.90 -4.50
CA LYS A 15 8.52 1.42 -3.75
C LYS A 15 8.20 1.38 -2.28
N ILE A 16 8.38 0.23 -1.67
CA ILE A 16 8.09 0.06 -0.25
C ILE A 16 8.91 1.02 0.60
N ASP A 17 10.17 1.25 0.21
CA ASP A 17 11.06 2.12 0.97
C ASP A 17 10.62 3.59 0.96
N ASP A 18 9.78 3.98 0.01
CA ASP A 18 9.29 5.35 -0.08
C ASP A 18 8.07 5.58 0.79
N ILE A 19 7.55 4.54 1.43
CA ILE A 19 6.30 4.63 2.16
C ILE A 19 6.57 4.78 3.66
N TYR A 20 6.10 5.89 4.21
CA TYR A 20 6.18 6.15 5.63
C TYR A 20 4.93 5.60 6.32
N VAL A 21 5.14 4.86 7.40
CA VAL A 21 4.03 4.30 8.17
C VAL A 21 3.90 5.09 9.45
N PRO A 22 2.80 5.82 9.65
CA PRO A 22 2.61 6.58 10.89
C PRO A 22 2.67 5.67 12.11
N ILE A 23 3.17 6.20 13.22
CA ILE A 23 3.36 5.42 14.43
C ILE A 23 2.06 4.80 14.91
N LYS A 24 0.96 5.55 14.82
CA LYS A 24 -0.33 5.01 15.23
C LYS A 24 -0.73 3.78 14.45
N ARG A 25 -0.39 3.75 13.16
CA ARG A 25 -0.68 2.58 12.34
C ARG A 25 0.17 1.41 12.74
N ARG A 26 1.43 1.65 13.08
CA ARG A 26 2.33 0.57 13.49
C ARG A 26 1.80 -0.16 14.72
N ALA A 27 1.13 0.56 15.60
CA ALA A 27 0.62 -0.02 16.84
C ALA A 27 -0.50 -1.03 16.58
N THR A 28 -1.11 -1.02 15.40
CA THR A 28 -2.18 -1.95 15.06
C THR A 28 -1.67 -3.21 14.37
N ARG A 29 -0.36 -3.34 14.22
CA ARG A 29 0.22 -4.45 13.48
C ARG A 29 -0.02 -5.77 14.21
N ASN A 30 -0.50 -6.75 13.46
CA ASN A 30 -0.73 -8.09 13.97
C ASN A 30 0.11 -9.07 13.16
N GLN A 31 1.06 -9.73 13.81
CA GLN A 31 1.99 -10.60 13.12
C GLN A 31 1.31 -11.78 12.44
N GLN A 32 0.29 -12.34 13.06
CA GLN A 32 -0.43 -13.46 12.45
C GLN A 32 -1.13 -13.04 11.18
N THR A 33 -1.70 -11.84 11.18
CA THR A 33 -2.33 -11.31 9.97
C THR A 33 -1.31 -11.10 8.87
N VAL A 34 -0.13 -10.58 9.23
CA VAL A 34 0.95 -10.38 8.26
C VAL A 34 1.34 -11.72 7.62
N GLU A 35 1.49 -12.75 8.44
CA GLU A 35 1.90 -14.06 7.92
C GLU A 35 0.85 -14.68 7.03
N ALA A 36 -0.42 -14.55 7.42
CA ALA A 36 -1.51 -15.08 6.60
C ALA A 36 -1.60 -14.37 5.25
N LEU A 37 -1.45 -13.05 5.27
CA LEU A 37 -1.45 -12.28 4.02
C LEU A 37 -0.23 -12.59 3.17
N ALA A 38 0.93 -12.76 3.79
CA ALA A 38 2.13 -13.10 3.03
C ALA A 38 1.94 -14.44 2.30
N ALA A 39 1.37 -15.42 2.98
CA ALA A 39 1.12 -16.70 2.35
C ALA A 39 0.15 -16.58 1.19
N ALA A 40 -0.91 -15.80 1.37
CA ALA A 40 -1.89 -15.60 0.30
C ALA A 40 -1.30 -14.85 -0.88
N ILE A 41 -0.49 -13.84 -0.61
CA ILE A 41 0.14 -13.05 -1.67
C ILE A 41 1.16 -13.89 -2.43
N LEU A 42 1.90 -14.73 -1.72
CA LEU A 42 2.86 -15.61 -2.35
C LEU A 42 2.17 -16.56 -3.34
N GLU A 43 0.99 -17.02 -2.98
CA GLU A 43 0.26 -17.98 -3.81
C GLU A 43 -0.47 -17.32 -4.96
N ASP A 44 -1.16 -16.22 -4.71
CA ASP A 44 -2.07 -15.62 -5.68
C ASP A 44 -1.68 -14.23 -6.13
N GLY A 45 -0.62 -13.67 -5.58
CA GLY A 45 -0.25 -12.29 -5.84
C GLY A 45 -1.07 -11.33 -5.00
N GLN A 46 -0.65 -10.08 -4.99
CA GLN A 46 -1.37 -9.04 -4.27
C GLN A 46 -2.59 -8.62 -5.08
N LYS A 47 -3.79 -8.76 -4.51
CA LYS A 47 -5.02 -8.43 -5.22
C LYS A 47 -5.64 -7.12 -4.75
N VAL A 48 -5.44 -6.76 -3.49
CA VAL A 48 -5.98 -5.54 -2.93
C VAL A 48 -4.84 -4.55 -2.74
N PRO A 49 -4.90 -3.37 -3.37
CA PRO A 49 -3.84 -2.39 -3.21
C PRO A 49 -3.91 -1.70 -1.87
N ILE A 50 -2.75 -1.24 -1.40
CA ILE A 50 -2.71 -0.35 -0.24
C ILE A 50 -3.11 1.06 -0.70
N GLN A 51 -3.37 1.94 0.26
CA GLN A 51 -3.70 3.33 -0.04
C GLN A 51 -2.67 4.23 0.62
N VAL A 52 -2.15 5.16 -0.17
CA VAL A 52 -1.15 6.12 0.31
C VAL A 52 -1.53 7.51 -0.16
N ARG A 53 -1.02 8.53 0.53
CA ARG A 53 -1.14 9.91 0.06
C ARG A 53 0.24 10.50 -0.12
N GLN A 54 0.33 11.46 -1.02
CA GLN A 54 1.59 12.15 -1.27
C GLN A 54 1.82 13.22 -0.20
N ASP A 55 3.04 13.27 0.31
CA ASP A 55 3.43 14.30 1.26
C ASP A 55 4.87 14.71 0.92
N GLY A 56 5.00 15.76 0.12
CA GLY A 56 6.30 16.13 -0.38
C GLY A 56 6.88 15.01 -1.24
N LYS A 57 8.05 14.54 -0.85
CA LYS A 57 8.72 13.49 -1.61
C LYS A 57 8.42 12.09 -1.12
N ARG A 58 7.64 11.97 -0.05
CA ARG A 58 7.36 10.65 0.49
C ARG A 58 5.88 10.33 0.38
N LEU A 59 5.60 9.06 0.53
CA LEU A 59 4.24 8.56 0.54
C LEU A 59 3.88 8.19 1.98
N ILE A 60 2.67 8.53 2.39
CA ILE A 60 2.18 8.25 3.74
C ILE A 60 1.12 7.16 3.64
N LEU A 61 1.31 6.08 4.37
CA LEU A 61 0.34 5.00 4.37
C LEU A 61 -0.97 5.44 5.00
N ILE A 62 -2.08 5.22 4.28
CA ILE A 62 -3.41 5.49 4.78
C ILE A 62 -4.10 4.18 5.17
N GLU A 63 -4.06 3.17 4.32
CA GLU A 63 -4.66 1.88 4.58
C GLU A 63 -3.80 0.77 4.00
N GLY A 64 -3.78 -0.38 4.69
CA GLY A 64 -3.11 -1.55 4.16
C GLY A 64 -1.81 -1.91 4.86
N LEU A 65 -1.70 -1.60 6.16
CA LEU A 65 -0.48 -1.89 6.91
C LEU A 65 -0.07 -3.35 6.79
N HIS A 66 -1.01 -4.27 6.98
CA HIS A 66 -0.68 -5.69 7.00
C HIS A 66 -0.23 -6.17 5.62
N ARG A 67 -0.83 -5.63 4.55
CA ARG A 67 -0.39 -5.96 3.20
C ARG A 67 0.99 -5.43 2.90
N LEU A 68 1.27 -4.20 3.32
CA LEU A 68 2.60 -3.62 3.15
C LEU A 68 3.64 -4.47 3.87
N GLU A 69 3.34 -4.84 5.12
CA GLU A 69 4.27 -5.67 5.89
C GLU A 69 4.43 -7.07 5.28
N ALA A 70 3.34 -7.62 4.74
CA ALA A 70 3.42 -8.92 4.09
C ALA A 70 4.31 -8.88 2.86
N CYS A 71 4.19 -7.85 2.04
CA CYS A 71 5.06 -7.70 0.87
C CYS A 71 6.51 -7.52 1.30
N ARG A 72 6.73 -6.74 2.35
CA ARG A 72 8.08 -6.56 2.88
C ARG A 72 8.66 -7.88 3.38
N ALA A 73 7.85 -8.67 4.07
CA ALA A 73 8.28 -9.96 4.59
C ALA A 73 8.62 -10.95 3.48
N LEU A 74 7.98 -10.80 2.33
CA LEU A 74 8.26 -11.64 1.17
C LEU A 74 9.50 -11.20 0.41
N GLY A 75 10.14 -10.12 0.82
CA GLY A 75 11.32 -9.61 0.14
C GLY A 75 11.02 -8.80 -1.11
N GLU A 76 9.78 -8.32 -1.25
CA GLU A 76 9.42 -7.50 -2.41
C GLU A 76 9.97 -6.10 -2.25
N ASP A 77 10.35 -5.50 -3.37
CA ASP A 77 10.79 -4.11 -3.39
C ASP A 77 9.64 -3.14 -3.58
N THR A 78 8.54 -3.62 -4.13
CA THR A 78 7.38 -2.79 -4.45
C THR A 78 6.12 -3.41 -3.89
N VAL A 79 5.09 -2.59 -3.81
CA VAL A 79 3.77 -3.00 -3.35
C VAL A 79 2.75 -2.30 -4.24
N LEU A 80 1.68 -3.01 -4.55
CA LEU A 80 0.59 -2.43 -5.34
C LEU A 80 -0.19 -1.44 -4.48
N GLY A 81 -0.31 -0.22 -4.94
CA GLY A 81 -0.98 0.81 -4.15
C GLY A 81 -1.73 1.81 -4.99
N ILE A 82 -2.63 2.51 -4.34
CA ILE A 82 -3.43 3.58 -4.93
C ILE A 82 -3.05 4.88 -4.25
N LEU A 83 -2.79 5.90 -5.04
CA LEU A 83 -2.52 7.23 -4.52
C LEU A 83 -3.86 7.94 -4.31
N VAL A 84 -4.18 8.22 -3.06
CA VAL A 84 -5.44 8.90 -2.74
C VAL A 84 -5.13 10.32 -2.33
N ARG A 85 -6.12 11.20 -2.50
CA ARG A 85 -5.98 12.57 -2.08
C ARG A 85 -6.30 12.71 -0.61
N ALA A 86 -5.53 13.53 0.07
CA ALA A 86 -5.88 13.89 1.43
C ALA A 86 -7.16 14.71 1.40
N ARG A 87 -8.05 14.41 2.33
CA ARG A 87 -9.25 15.22 2.46
C ARG A 87 -8.92 16.49 3.20
N LEU A 88 -9.44 17.58 2.68
CA LEU A 88 -9.31 18.87 3.33
C LEU A 88 -10.68 19.28 3.87
N HIS A 89 -10.70 19.65 5.11
CA HIS A 89 -11.93 20.10 5.77
C HIS A 89 -11.76 21.41 6.43
#